data_7765f9d182d6da4c73bd7ac74c93c344
#
_entry.id   7765f9d182d6da4c73bd7ac74c93c344
#
_cell.length_a   1.000
_cell.length_b   1.000
_cell.length_c   1.000
_cell.angle_alpha   90.00
_cell.angle_beta   90.00
_cell.angle_gamma   90.00
#
_symmetry.space_group_name_H-M   'P 1'
#
loop_
_entity.id
_entity.type
_entity.pdbx_description
1 polymer ?
#
loop_
_entity_poly.entity_id
_entity_poly.type
_entity_poly.pdbx_seq_one_letter_code
_entity_poly.pdbx_strand_id
1 'polypeptide(L)'
;MRIRSLSLGGALAALLAACSAPAPTHDKAYYLANADDRTNTLATCRGDPGKLGNTPNCVNAAAAAGEVESQRFWTVKKPPSRVANPNSL
;
A
#
# COMPACT_ATOMS: atom_id res chain seq x y z
N MET A 1 39.03 -27.06 13.08
CA MET A 1 39.09 -26.65 11.67
C MET A 1 37.85 -27.02 10.88
N ARG A 2 37.33 -28.20 11.10
CA ARG A 2 36.14 -28.66 10.37
C ARG A 2 34.88 -27.89 10.73
N ILE A 3 34.83 -27.35 11.93
CA ILE A 3 33.67 -26.62 12.43
C ILE A 3 33.46 -25.29 11.71
N ARG A 4 34.52 -24.70 11.19
CA ARG A 4 34.46 -23.41 10.52
C ARG A 4 33.73 -23.46 9.18
N SER A 5 33.89 -24.57 8.48
CA SER A 5 33.21 -24.70 7.17
C SER A 5 31.70 -24.85 7.30
N LEU A 6 31.27 -25.46 8.37
CA LEU A 6 29.86 -25.66 8.61
C LEU A 6 29.13 -24.34 8.93
N SER A 7 29.83 -23.45 9.64
CA SER A 7 29.23 -22.15 10.00
C SER A 7 29.00 -21.25 8.80
N LEU A 8 29.92 -21.28 7.84
CA LEU A 8 29.80 -20.48 6.64
C LEU A 8 28.62 -20.92 5.77
N GLY A 9 28.43 -22.22 5.64
CA GLY A 9 27.35 -22.75 4.84
C GLY A 9 25.98 -22.39 5.40
N GLY A 10 25.84 -22.42 6.72
CA GLY A 10 24.59 -22.06 7.35
C GLY A 10 24.23 -20.59 7.20
N ALA A 11 25.21 -19.71 7.32
CA ALA A 11 24.97 -18.28 7.16
C ALA A 11 24.53 -17.92 5.74
N LEU A 12 25.14 -18.54 4.76
CA LEU A 12 24.81 -18.29 3.36
C LEU A 12 23.38 -18.75 3.03
N ALA A 13 22.98 -19.90 3.55
CA ALA A 13 21.65 -20.41 3.34
C ALA A 13 20.58 -19.48 3.93
N ALA A 14 20.84 -18.92 5.10
CA ALA A 14 19.91 -17.98 5.74
C ALA A 14 19.74 -16.71 4.92
N LEU A 15 20.81 -16.19 4.35
CA LEU A 15 20.75 -15.00 3.50
C LEU A 15 19.91 -15.23 2.24
N LEU A 16 20.08 -16.38 1.61
CA LEU A 16 19.32 -16.73 0.41
C LEU A 16 17.84 -16.85 0.72
N ALA A 17 17.48 -17.45 1.85
CA ALA A 17 16.09 -17.56 2.25
C ALA A 17 15.45 -16.19 2.49
N ALA A 18 16.19 -15.27 3.11
CA ALA A 18 15.70 -13.91 3.36
C ALA A 18 15.48 -13.14 2.05
N CYS A 19 16.39 -13.31 1.08
CA CYS A 19 16.27 -12.62 -0.20
C CYS A 19 15.12 -13.12 -1.06
N SER A 20 14.73 -14.38 -0.90
CA SER A 20 13.66 -14.98 -1.70
C SER A 20 12.30 -14.88 -1.05
N ALA A 21 12.22 -14.38 0.18
CA ALA A 21 10.93 -14.22 0.86
C ALA A 21 10.09 -13.13 0.20
N PRO A 22 8.84 -13.41 -0.17
CA PRO A 22 7.99 -12.38 -0.76
C PRO A 22 7.60 -11.33 0.27
N ALA A 23 7.28 -10.13 -0.21
CA ALA A 23 6.78 -9.07 0.65
C ALA A 23 5.41 -9.45 1.22
N PRO A 24 5.10 -9.06 2.46
CA PRO A 24 3.77 -9.32 3.01
C PRO A 24 2.70 -8.63 2.20
N THR A 25 1.56 -9.30 2.05
CA THR A 25 0.41 -8.72 1.37
C THR A 25 -0.49 -8.03 2.39
N HIS A 26 -0.81 -6.78 2.13
CA HIS A 26 -1.74 -6.00 2.95
C HIS A 26 -3.04 -5.80 2.20
N ASP A 27 -4.15 -5.85 2.92
CA ASP A 27 -5.45 -5.62 2.33
C ASP A 27 -5.81 -4.13 2.29
N LYS A 28 -6.96 -3.81 1.70
CA LYS A 28 -7.45 -2.45 1.62
C LYS A 28 -7.63 -1.83 3.01
N ALA A 29 -8.16 -2.59 3.96
CA ALA A 29 -8.39 -2.10 5.32
C ALA A 29 -7.09 -1.68 5.98
N TYR A 30 -6.02 -2.43 5.77
CA TYR A 30 -4.71 -2.06 6.28
C TYR A 30 -4.28 -0.69 5.75
N TYR A 31 -4.42 -0.48 4.45
CA TYR A 31 -4.00 0.78 3.84
C TYR A 31 -4.91 1.95 4.19
N LEU A 32 -6.17 1.69 4.53
CA LEU A 32 -7.04 2.74 5.07
C LEU A 32 -6.56 3.20 6.43
N ALA A 33 -6.07 2.28 7.25
CA ALA A 33 -5.59 2.59 8.60
C ALA A 33 -4.14 3.11 8.62
N ASN A 34 -3.37 2.89 7.57
CA ASN A 34 -1.95 3.20 7.53
C ASN A 34 -1.63 4.12 6.36
N ALA A 35 -1.87 5.41 6.57
CA ALA A 35 -1.73 6.41 5.51
C ALA A 35 -0.31 6.49 4.95
N ASP A 36 0.71 6.40 5.81
CA ASP A 36 2.10 6.49 5.37
C ASP A 36 2.47 5.29 4.48
N ASP A 37 2.10 4.09 4.90
CA ASP A 37 2.36 2.90 4.11
C ASP A 37 1.61 2.95 2.78
N ARG A 38 0.38 3.44 2.81
CA ARG A 38 -0.40 3.63 1.58
C ARG A 38 0.33 4.55 0.61
N THR A 39 0.79 5.68 1.07
CA THR A 39 1.51 6.65 0.25
C THR A 39 2.80 6.06 -0.30
N ASN A 40 3.56 5.37 0.55
CA ASN A 40 4.83 4.77 0.13
C ASN A 40 4.62 3.65 -0.88
N THR A 41 3.60 2.82 -0.66
CA THR A 41 3.27 1.75 -1.59
C THR A 41 2.87 2.31 -2.95
N LEU A 42 2.04 3.35 -2.97
CA LEU A 42 1.61 3.98 -4.22
C LEU A 42 2.79 4.59 -4.97
N ALA A 43 3.72 5.22 -4.26
CA ALA A 43 4.91 5.78 -4.88
C ALA A 43 5.76 4.69 -5.55
N THR A 44 5.94 3.56 -4.85
CA THR A 44 6.65 2.42 -5.41
C THR A 44 5.95 1.87 -6.64
N CYS A 45 4.62 1.74 -6.58
CA CYS A 45 3.83 1.22 -7.70
C CYS A 45 3.93 2.12 -8.92
N ARG A 46 3.94 3.43 -8.75
CA ARG A 46 4.07 4.38 -9.85
C ARG A 46 5.44 4.36 -10.49
N GLY A 47 6.45 3.92 -9.73
CA GLY A 47 7.80 3.80 -10.26
C GLY A 47 7.94 2.70 -11.31
N ASP A 48 7.08 1.68 -11.26
CA ASP A 48 7.12 0.58 -12.23
C ASP A 48 5.72 0.00 -12.41
N PRO A 49 4.81 0.75 -13.03
CA PRO A 49 3.40 0.34 -13.14
C PRO A 49 3.21 -0.94 -13.94
N GLY A 50 4.05 -1.18 -14.96
CA GLY A 50 3.94 -2.38 -15.78
C GLY A 50 4.24 -3.66 -15.01
N LYS A 51 5.17 -3.59 -14.06
CA LYS A 51 5.58 -4.75 -13.28
C LYS A 51 4.79 -4.87 -11.99
N LEU A 52 4.49 -3.75 -11.34
CA LEU A 52 3.94 -3.74 -9.99
C LEU A 52 2.44 -3.43 -9.96
N GLY A 53 1.90 -2.85 -11.01
CA GLY A 53 0.53 -2.33 -10.99
C GLY A 53 -0.55 -3.36 -10.64
N ASN A 54 -0.32 -4.63 -10.97
CA ASN A 54 -1.29 -5.69 -10.70
C ASN A 54 -0.96 -6.48 -9.42
N THR A 55 0.07 -6.10 -8.68
CA THR A 55 0.37 -6.78 -7.41
C THR A 55 -0.72 -6.47 -6.38
N PRO A 56 -0.98 -7.41 -5.46
CA PRO A 56 -2.04 -7.20 -4.46
C PRO A 56 -1.85 -5.93 -3.63
N ASN A 57 -0.62 -5.61 -3.23
CA ASN A 57 -0.37 -4.41 -2.44
C ASN A 57 -0.68 -3.15 -3.24
N CYS A 58 -0.30 -3.10 -4.50
CA CYS A 58 -0.59 -1.94 -5.34
C CYS A 58 -2.09 -1.78 -5.58
N VAL A 59 -2.79 -2.87 -5.86
CA VAL A 59 -4.23 -2.84 -6.06
C VAL A 59 -4.94 -2.39 -4.79
N ASN A 60 -4.56 -2.95 -3.66
CA ASN A 60 -5.21 -2.64 -2.38
C ASN A 60 -4.91 -1.23 -1.90
N ALA A 61 -3.68 -0.77 -2.09
CA ALA A 61 -3.32 0.61 -1.75
C ALA A 61 -4.07 1.61 -2.63
N ALA A 62 -4.21 1.32 -3.91
CA ALA A 62 -4.95 2.18 -4.83
C ALA A 62 -6.44 2.22 -4.47
N ALA A 63 -7.03 1.08 -4.12
CA ALA A 63 -8.41 1.04 -3.70
C ALA A 63 -8.64 1.85 -2.43
N ALA A 64 -7.72 1.75 -1.47
CA ALA A 64 -7.80 2.53 -0.24
C ALA A 64 -7.66 4.02 -0.51
N ALA A 65 -6.74 4.41 -1.38
CA ALA A 65 -6.57 5.81 -1.74
C ALA A 65 -7.81 6.37 -2.41
N GLY A 66 -8.43 5.60 -3.29
CA GLY A 66 -9.67 6.00 -3.94
C GLY A 66 -10.81 6.21 -2.95
N GLU A 67 -10.90 5.35 -1.95
CA GLU A 67 -11.93 5.49 -0.92
C GLU A 67 -11.70 6.73 -0.06
N VAL A 68 -10.45 6.97 0.34
CA VAL A 68 -10.11 8.17 1.11
C VAL A 68 -10.47 9.43 0.33
N GLU A 69 -10.15 9.45 -0.95
CA GLU A 69 -10.45 10.59 -1.81
C GLU A 69 -11.96 10.80 -1.96
N SER A 70 -12.69 9.71 -2.12
CA SER A 70 -14.14 9.75 -2.22
C SER A 70 -14.78 10.30 -0.94
N GLN A 71 -14.32 9.82 0.21
CA GLN A 71 -14.83 10.30 1.49
C GLN A 71 -14.54 11.79 1.70
N ARG A 72 -13.34 12.21 1.33
CA ARG A 72 -12.95 13.62 1.42
C ARG A 72 -13.86 14.49 0.55
N PHE A 73 -14.12 14.03 -0.65
CA PHE A 73 -14.99 14.74 -1.58
C PHE A 73 -16.38 14.98 -0.98
N TRP A 74 -17.00 13.94 -0.46
CA TRP A 74 -18.33 14.07 0.11
C TRP A 74 -18.36 14.89 1.38
N THR A 75 -17.30 14.80 2.19
CA THR A 75 -17.21 15.57 3.43
C THR A 75 -17.08 17.06 3.15
N VAL A 76 -16.31 17.43 2.13
CA VAL A 76 -16.09 18.84 1.81
C VAL A 76 -17.25 19.44 1.05
N LYS A 77 -17.81 18.73 0.10
CA LYS A 77 -18.82 19.29 -0.79
C LYS A 77 -20.19 19.38 -0.16
N LYS A 78 -20.54 18.45 0.69
CA LYS A 78 -21.88 18.36 1.21
C LYS A 78 -22.28 19.56 2.07
N PRO A 79 -21.50 19.98 3.07
CA PRO A 79 -21.94 21.07 3.96
C PRO A 79 -22.05 22.41 3.25
N PRO A 80 -21.12 22.84 2.42
CA PRO A 80 -21.20 24.17 1.82
C PRO A 80 -22.05 24.19 0.58
N SER A 81 -23.28 23.82 0.70
CA SER A 81 -24.23 23.92 -0.40
C SER A 81 -24.33 25.37 -0.85
N ARG A 82 -24.27 25.60 -2.15
CA ARG A 82 -24.46 26.93 -2.69
C ARG A 82 -25.92 27.38 -2.60
N VAL A 83 -26.82 26.45 -2.43
CA VAL A 83 -28.22 26.74 -2.30
C VAL A 83 -28.56 26.75 -0.82
N ALA A 84 -28.67 27.95 -0.24
CA ALA A 84 -28.96 28.07 1.18
C ALA A 84 -30.38 27.58 1.48
N ASN A 85 -31.29 27.72 0.54
CA ASN A 85 -32.64 27.25 0.68
C ASN A 85 -33.06 26.52 -0.59
N PRO A 86 -33.11 25.20 -0.56
CA PRO A 86 -33.48 24.42 -1.75
C PRO A 86 -34.87 24.75 -2.27
N ASN A 87 -35.76 25.24 -1.42
CA ASN A 87 -37.10 25.57 -1.80
C ASN A 87 -37.21 26.87 -2.59
N SER A 88 -36.13 27.61 -2.66
CA SER A 88 -36.12 28.86 -3.40
C SER A 88 -35.79 28.69 -4.88
N LEU A 89 -35.51 27.48 -5.28
CA LEU A 89 -35.22 27.18 -6.68
C LEU A 89 -36.52 27.07 -7.53
#